data_8985b6d6562bac27a7e5504f66b1144f
#
_entry.id   8985b6d6562bac27a7e5504f66b1144f
#
_cell.length_a   1.000
_cell.length_b   1.000
_cell.length_c   1.000
_cell.angle_alpha   90.00
_cell.angle_beta   90.00
_cell.angle_gamma   90.00
#
_symmetry.space_group_name_H-M   'P 1'
#
loop_
_entity.id
_entity.type
_entity.pdbx_description
1 polymer ?
#
loop_
_entity_poly.entity_id
_entity_poly.type
_entity_poly.pdbx_seq_one_letter_code
_entity_poly.pdbx_strand_id
1 'polypeptide(L)'
;MARPELRVGVVNDLPIATEVLKRTLAGIPECRLAWTAADGAEAVARCREDTPDLVLMDLLMPVMNGVEATRRIMAETPCAILVVTATVSGNLSLVYDAMGFGALDAVNMPVPNRNGKVADDDPLPTKIRMLARLIGKPMATPQTSSLAPAPLIAIGCSTGGPRALADILSRLPAGFPSAIVVVQHVDSAFAQGLCDWLTSLCLMPVSPVRVGAPPSPGVVQLAATNDHLVMRADGTLGYSEDPVAEPFRPSVDVFFESVARYWNGTGVGVILTGMGRDGARGLLALKRAGFRTIAQDEQTSVVFGMPRAAIELGAAAEILPIEGIAPALQAG
;
A
#
# COMPACT_ATOMS: atom_id res chain seq x y z
N MET A 1 17.56 -20.97 -19.70
CA MET A 1 18.23 -19.66 -19.78
C MET A 1 18.29 -19.09 -18.38
N ALA A 2 19.47 -18.65 -17.92
CA ALA A 2 19.60 -17.98 -16.60
C ALA A 2 18.75 -16.69 -16.63
N ARG A 3 17.99 -16.43 -15.57
CA ARG A 3 17.21 -15.19 -15.44
C ARG A 3 18.19 -14.01 -15.37
N PRO A 4 17.90 -12.87 -16.01
CA PRO A 4 18.74 -11.69 -15.89
C PRO A 4 18.78 -11.25 -14.42
N GLU A 5 19.96 -11.26 -13.84
CA GLU A 5 20.22 -10.86 -12.46
C GLU A 5 20.51 -9.35 -12.45
N LEU A 6 19.86 -8.59 -11.54
CA LEU A 6 20.09 -7.16 -11.37
C LEU A 6 21.37 -6.98 -10.52
N ARG A 7 22.40 -6.38 -11.09
CA ARG A 7 23.66 -6.09 -10.40
C ARG A 7 23.55 -4.74 -9.69
N VAL A 8 23.74 -4.72 -8.37
CA VAL A 8 23.53 -3.54 -7.54
C VAL A 8 24.82 -3.14 -6.82
N GLY A 9 25.26 -1.89 -7.01
CA GLY A 9 26.27 -1.23 -6.20
C GLY A 9 25.64 -0.59 -4.96
N VAL A 10 26.33 -0.64 -3.81
CA VAL A 10 25.88 -0.02 -2.56
C VAL A 10 26.91 0.98 -2.09
N VAL A 11 26.49 2.24 -1.89
CA VAL A 11 27.36 3.35 -1.49
C VAL A 11 26.84 3.95 -0.19
N ASN A 12 27.58 3.79 0.89
CA ASN A 12 27.25 4.35 2.19
C ASN A 12 28.49 4.32 3.10
N ASP A 13 28.77 5.41 3.81
CA ASP A 13 29.93 5.55 4.72
C ASP A 13 29.75 4.84 6.06
N LEU A 14 28.51 4.47 6.43
CA LEU A 14 28.20 3.77 7.67
C LEU A 14 28.17 2.24 7.45
N PRO A 15 29.10 1.46 8.09
CA PRO A 15 29.12 0.01 7.92
C PRO A 15 27.80 -0.69 8.29
N ILE A 16 27.08 -0.16 9.30
CA ILE A 16 25.78 -0.69 9.73
C ILE A 16 24.74 -0.50 8.62
N ALA A 17 24.68 0.68 7.99
CA ALA A 17 23.77 0.97 6.90
C ALA A 17 24.07 0.09 5.67
N THR A 18 25.35 -0.03 5.32
CA THR A 18 25.80 -0.94 4.24
C THR A 18 25.35 -2.38 4.51
N GLU A 19 25.47 -2.88 5.73
CA GLU A 19 25.04 -4.24 6.06
C GLU A 19 23.51 -4.42 6.00
N VAL A 20 22.74 -3.40 6.40
CA VAL A 20 21.27 -3.40 6.24
C VAL A 20 20.89 -3.47 4.77
N LEU A 21 21.50 -2.65 3.92
CA LEU A 21 21.24 -2.66 2.48
C LEU A 21 21.61 -4.00 1.83
N LYS A 22 22.76 -4.59 2.19
CA LYS A 22 23.18 -5.92 1.73
C LYS A 22 22.15 -7.00 2.10
N ARG A 23 21.66 -7.00 3.33
CA ARG A 23 20.63 -7.96 3.78
C ARG A 23 19.31 -7.75 3.05
N THR A 24 18.92 -6.50 2.82
CA THR A 24 17.72 -6.19 2.04
C THR A 24 17.84 -6.71 0.61
N LEU A 25 19.00 -6.52 -0.04
CA LEU A 25 19.28 -7.05 -1.38
C LEU A 25 19.28 -8.57 -1.41
N ALA A 26 19.86 -9.24 -0.41
CA ALA A 26 19.86 -10.69 -0.30
C ALA A 26 18.45 -11.30 -0.15
N GLY A 27 17.49 -10.51 0.34
CA GLY A 27 16.07 -10.86 0.38
C GLY A 27 15.35 -10.73 -0.97
N ILE A 28 16.01 -10.25 -2.02
CA ILE A 28 15.47 -10.08 -3.38
C ILE A 28 16.17 -11.07 -4.32
N PRO A 29 15.57 -12.23 -4.63
CA PRO A 29 16.26 -13.33 -5.33
C PRO A 29 16.90 -12.98 -6.67
N GLU A 30 16.39 -11.95 -7.34
CA GLU A 30 16.90 -11.50 -8.64
C GLU A 30 17.96 -10.40 -8.54
N CYS A 31 18.33 -9.98 -7.31
CA CYS A 31 19.38 -9.01 -7.06
C CYS A 31 20.68 -9.68 -6.69
N ARG A 32 21.78 -9.14 -7.21
CA ARG A 32 23.14 -9.51 -6.83
C ARG A 32 23.92 -8.25 -6.46
N LEU A 33 24.59 -8.28 -5.30
CA LEU A 33 25.54 -7.26 -4.94
C LEU A 33 26.74 -7.31 -5.91
N ALA A 34 26.98 -6.20 -6.61
CA ALA A 34 28.16 -6.05 -7.46
C ALA A 34 29.39 -5.68 -6.62
N TRP A 35 29.25 -4.61 -5.86
CA TRP A 35 30.31 -4.08 -4.98
C TRP A 35 29.71 -3.14 -3.92
N THR A 36 30.56 -2.73 -2.96
CA THR A 36 30.25 -1.67 -1.99
C THR A 36 31.31 -0.58 -2.07
N ALA A 37 30.95 0.66 -1.73
CA ALA A 37 31.83 1.81 -1.62
C ALA A 37 31.50 2.60 -0.34
N ALA A 38 32.52 3.15 0.31
CA ALA A 38 32.36 3.90 1.55
C ALA A 38 32.22 5.42 1.33
N ASP A 39 32.43 5.90 0.13
CA ASP A 39 32.22 7.30 -0.26
C ASP A 39 31.96 7.42 -1.77
N GLY A 40 31.63 8.65 -2.21
CA GLY A 40 31.33 8.93 -3.61
C GLY A 40 32.53 8.78 -4.54
N ALA A 41 33.75 9.00 -4.08
CA ALA A 41 34.95 8.89 -4.93
C ALA A 41 35.26 7.41 -5.22
N GLU A 42 35.16 6.55 -4.22
CA GLU A 42 35.23 5.10 -4.41
C GLU A 42 34.09 4.60 -5.31
N ALA A 43 32.86 5.09 -5.14
CA ALA A 43 31.74 4.72 -5.99
C ALA A 43 31.99 5.04 -7.47
N VAL A 44 32.51 6.23 -7.79
CA VAL A 44 32.88 6.61 -9.16
C VAL A 44 33.96 5.68 -9.71
N ALA A 45 35.02 5.37 -8.92
CA ALA A 45 36.07 4.44 -9.32
C ALA A 45 35.51 3.03 -9.60
N ARG A 46 34.66 2.50 -8.71
CA ARG A 46 34.02 1.19 -8.89
C ARG A 46 33.12 1.15 -10.12
N CYS A 47 32.34 2.21 -10.41
CA CYS A 47 31.52 2.28 -11.61
C CYS A 47 32.36 2.23 -12.90
N ARG A 48 33.57 2.84 -12.91
CA ARG A 48 34.49 2.77 -14.06
C ARG A 48 35.04 1.37 -14.29
N GLU A 49 35.35 0.65 -13.20
CA GLU A 49 35.90 -0.72 -13.26
C GLU A 49 34.82 -1.73 -13.59
N ASP A 50 33.62 -1.60 -13.01
CA ASP A 50 32.56 -2.58 -13.05
C ASP A 50 31.18 -1.87 -12.88
N THR A 51 30.65 -1.28 -13.99
CA THR A 51 29.40 -0.56 -13.98
C THR A 51 28.23 -1.49 -13.62
N PRO A 52 27.50 -1.23 -12.51
CA PRO A 52 26.34 -2.02 -12.12
C PRO A 52 25.08 -1.58 -12.92
N ASP A 53 24.00 -2.32 -12.76
CA ASP A 53 22.70 -1.92 -13.34
C ASP A 53 22.02 -0.83 -12.52
N LEU A 54 22.20 -0.88 -11.20
CA LEU A 54 21.62 0.06 -10.22
C LEU A 54 22.66 0.38 -9.14
N VAL A 55 22.71 1.64 -8.73
CA VAL A 55 23.45 2.07 -7.54
C VAL A 55 22.46 2.56 -6.48
N LEU A 56 22.57 2.02 -5.26
CA LEU A 56 21.96 2.58 -4.05
C LEU A 56 22.94 3.59 -3.47
N MET A 57 22.59 4.89 -3.52
CA MET A 57 23.51 6.01 -3.24
C MET A 57 23.07 6.77 -2.00
N ASP A 58 23.90 6.81 -0.96
CA ASP A 58 23.73 7.77 0.12
C ASP A 58 24.17 9.18 -0.32
N LEU A 59 23.57 10.20 0.29
CA LEU A 59 23.85 11.61 -0.03
C LEU A 59 24.95 12.20 0.86
N LEU A 60 24.97 11.84 2.14
CA LEU A 60 25.83 12.46 3.15
C LEU A 60 27.02 11.56 3.46
N MET A 61 28.08 11.73 2.72
CA MET A 61 29.30 10.94 2.88
C MET A 61 30.55 11.84 2.90
N PRO A 62 31.64 11.42 3.56
CA PRO A 62 32.93 12.13 3.52
C PRO A 62 33.54 12.06 2.13
N VAL A 63 34.60 12.83 1.91
CA VAL A 63 35.44 12.90 0.68
C VAL A 63 34.65 13.42 -0.51
N MET A 64 33.62 12.68 -0.95
CA MET A 64 32.68 13.07 -2.02
C MET A 64 31.27 12.65 -1.64
N ASN A 65 30.35 13.63 -1.60
CA ASN A 65 28.95 13.38 -1.32
C ASN A 65 28.23 12.69 -2.50
N GLY A 66 27.03 12.14 -2.23
CA GLY A 66 26.28 11.38 -3.23
C GLY A 66 25.77 12.21 -4.41
N VAL A 67 25.57 13.52 -4.25
CA VAL A 67 25.16 14.44 -5.34
C VAL A 67 26.27 14.54 -6.38
N GLU A 68 27.50 14.83 -5.94
CA GLU A 68 28.66 14.95 -6.82
C GLU A 68 29.05 13.59 -7.43
N ALA A 69 28.92 12.49 -6.65
CA ALA A 69 29.11 11.14 -7.16
C ALA A 69 28.08 10.81 -8.27
N THR A 70 26.81 11.13 -8.06
CA THR A 70 25.73 10.97 -9.06
C THR A 70 26.09 11.73 -10.33
N ARG A 71 26.46 13.01 -10.21
CA ARG A 71 26.84 13.84 -11.37
C ARG A 71 27.97 13.19 -12.18
N ARG A 72 29.03 12.68 -11.51
CA ARG A 72 30.18 12.05 -12.20
C ARG A 72 29.83 10.71 -12.81
N ILE A 73 29.13 9.84 -12.09
CA ILE A 73 28.70 8.54 -12.62
C ILE A 73 27.82 8.74 -13.86
N MET A 74 26.86 9.64 -13.80
CA MET A 74 25.98 9.89 -14.95
C MET A 74 26.69 10.50 -16.16
N ALA A 75 27.79 11.24 -15.93
CA ALA A 75 28.60 11.81 -17.02
C ALA A 75 29.57 10.79 -17.64
N GLU A 76 30.10 9.86 -16.87
CA GLU A 76 31.20 8.99 -17.29
C GLU A 76 30.77 7.52 -17.56
N THR A 77 29.94 6.98 -16.70
CA THR A 77 29.48 5.56 -16.72
C THR A 77 28.01 5.48 -16.31
N PRO A 78 27.07 6.02 -17.11
CA PRO A 78 25.69 6.18 -16.73
C PRO A 78 25.04 4.83 -16.39
N CYS A 79 24.42 4.76 -15.21
CA CYS A 79 23.63 3.64 -14.74
C CYS A 79 22.44 4.15 -13.92
N ALA A 80 21.48 3.29 -13.57
CA ALA A 80 20.39 3.70 -12.70
C ALA A 80 20.90 4.05 -11.30
N ILE A 81 20.42 5.15 -10.72
CA ILE A 81 20.77 5.57 -9.35
C ILE A 81 19.50 5.77 -8.55
N LEU A 82 19.39 5.09 -7.41
CA LEU A 82 18.40 5.27 -6.38
C LEU A 82 19.05 5.88 -5.15
N VAL A 83 18.63 7.07 -4.79
CA VAL A 83 19.10 7.71 -3.56
C VAL A 83 18.50 6.98 -2.35
N VAL A 84 19.35 6.60 -1.38
CA VAL A 84 18.95 5.97 -0.12
C VAL A 84 19.55 6.79 1.01
N THR A 85 18.74 7.58 1.69
CA THR A 85 19.21 8.50 2.74
C THR A 85 18.45 8.30 4.05
N ALA A 86 19.03 8.70 5.18
CA ALA A 86 18.43 8.53 6.51
C ALA A 86 17.02 9.11 6.60
N THR A 87 16.81 10.31 6.01
CA THR A 87 15.49 10.93 5.85
C THR A 87 15.44 11.73 4.55
N VAL A 88 14.56 11.34 3.63
CA VAL A 88 14.33 12.10 2.38
C VAL A 88 13.84 13.51 2.69
N SER A 89 12.89 13.66 3.62
CA SER A 89 12.35 14.96 4.01
C SER A 89 13.37 15.91 4.66
N GLY A 90 14.36 15.36 5.37
CA GLY A 90 15.44 16.15 5.96
C GLY A 90 16.52 16.59 4.98
N ASN A 91 16.60 15.95 3.81
CA ASN A 91 17.64 16.18 2.79
C ASN A 91 17.05 16.56 1.42
N LEU A 92 15.85 17.18 1.38
CA LEU A 92 15.11 17.46 0.13
C LEU A 92 15.94 18.19 -0.92
N SER A 93 16.72 19.20 -0.53
CA SER A 93 17.57 19.94 -1.47
C SER A 93 18.57 19.02 -2.15
N LEU A 94 19.31 18.22 -1.39
CA LEU A 94 20.31 17.28 -1.93
C LEU A 94 19.66 16.16 -2.77
N VAL A 95 18.45 15.72 -2.40
CA VAL A 95 17.68 14.75 -3.19
C VAL A 95 17.33 15.34 -4.55
N TYR A 96 16.81 16.57 -4.61
CA TYR A 96 16.50 17.24 -5.88
C TYR A 96 17.74 17.54 -6.71
N ASP A 97 18.84 17.91 -6.06
CA ASP A 97 20.13 18.11 -6.77
C ASP A 97 20.61 16.80 -7.41
N ALA A 98 20.56 15.67 -6.67
CA ALA A 98 20.90 14.35 -7.21
C ALA A 98 19.96 13.94 -8.36
N MET A 99 18.66 14.20 -8.24
CA MET A 99 17.70 13.97 -9.33
C MET A 99 17.98 14.85 -10.54
N GLY A 100 18.38 16.11 -10.33
CA GLY A 100 18.79 17.03 -11.39
C GLY A 100 20.03 16.51 -12.17
N PHE A 101 20.87 15.70 -11.54
CA PHE A 101 22.03 15.04 -12.18
C PHE A 101 21.72 13.63 -12.69
N GLY A 102 20.47 13.15 -12.58
CA GLY A 102 20.03 11.89 -13.20
C GLY A 102 19.74 10.75 -12.23
N ALA A 103 19.71 10.96 -10.91
CA ALA A 103 19.13 9.97 -10.00
C ALA A 103 17.64 9.80 -10.31
N LEU A 104 17.17 8.53 -10.35
CA LEU A 104 15.83 8.20 -10.83
C LEU A 104 14.75 8.36 -9.75
N ASP A 105 15.10 8.16 -8.47
CA ASP A 105 14.18 8.23 -7.35
C ASP A 105 14.95 8.32 -6.03
N ALA A 106 14.24 8.51 -4.91
CA ALA A 106 14.79 8.53 -3.57
C ALA A 106 13.93 7.73 -2.58
N VAL A 107 14.56 7.15 -1.56
CA VAL A 107 13.89 6.38 -0.50
C VAL A 107 14.61 6.57 0.83
N ASN A 108 13.85 6.43 1.92
CA ASN A 108 14.45 6.40 3.25
C ASN A 108 15.26 5.11 3.45
N MET A 109 16.33 5.21 4.24
CA MET A 109 17.10 4.06 4.69
C MET A 109 16.18 3.07 5.43
N PRO A 110 16.20 1.77 5.09
CA PRO A 110 15.46 0.76 5.83
C PRO A 110 15.84 0.73 7.31
N VAL A 111 14.82 0.66 8.17
CA VAL A 111 15.04 0.55 9.62
C VAL A 111 14.78 -0.90 10.06
N PRO A 112 15.83 -1.65 10.44
CA PRO A 112 15.63 -3.00 10.94
C PRO A 112 14.95 -3.00 12.32
N ASN A 113 14.06 -3.96 12.55
CA ASN A 113 13.46 -4.21 13.85
C ASN A 113 14.49 -4.80 14.85
N ARG A 114 14.08 -5.02 16.12
CA ARG A 114 14.94 -5.59 17.18
C ARG A 114 15.59 -6.94 16.82
N ASN A 115 15.03 -7.67 15.86
CA ASN A 115 15.54 -8.95 15.36
C ASN A 115 16.42 -8.78 14.12
N GLY A 116 16.76 -7.57 13.72
CA GLY A 116 17.59 -7.27 12.55
C GLY A 116 16.90 -7.49 11.21
N LYS A 117 15.58 -7.74 11.19
CA LYS A 117 14.79 -7.89 9.97
C LYS A 117 14.18 -6.54 9.57
N VAL A 118 14.32 -6.18 8.32
CA VAL A 118 13.62 -5.04 7.71
C VAL A 118 12.13 -5.38 7.59
N ALA A 119 11.27 -4.40 7.77
CA ALA A 119 9.82 -4.59 7.67
C ALA A 119 9.43 -5.11 6.27
N ASP A 120 8.48 -6.03 6.20
CA ASP A 120 8.05 -6.63 4.92
C ASP A 120 7.39 -5.58 3.98
N ASP A 121 7.00 -4.44 4.50
CA ASP A 121 6.40 -3.29 3.81
C ASP A 121 7.40 -2.14 3.54
N ASP A 122 8.69 -2.37 3.73
CA ASP A 122 9.72 -1.37 3.38
C ASP A 122 9.65 -1.01 1.89
N PRO A 123 9.68 0.29 1.54
CA PRO A 123 9.54 0.73 0.16
C PRO A 123 10.74 0.41 -0.73
N LEU A 124 11.94 0.15 -0.16
CA LEU A 124 13.17 -0.04 -0.93
C LEU A 124 13.09 -1.24 -1.89
N PRO A 125 12.65 -2.46 -1.48
CA PRO A 125 12.51 -3.58 -2.42
C PRO A 125 11.56 -3.29 -3.58
N THR A 126 10.47 -2.57 -3.31
CA THR A 126 9.48 -2.19 -4.33
C THR A 126 10.06 -1.21 -5.34
N LYS A 127 10.80 -0.19 -4.87
CA LYS A 127 11.48 0.78 -5.75
C LYS A 127 12.58 0.12 -6.59
N ILE A 128 13.37 -0.78 -6.04
CA ILE A 128 14.38 -1.55 -6.78
C ILE A 128 13.72 -2.31 -7.94
N ARG A 129 12.62 -3.01 -7.70
CA ARG A 129 11.90 -3.75 -8.75
C ARG A 129 11.31 -2.84 -9.82
N MET A 130 10.77 -1.69 -9.43
CA MET A 130 10.24 -0.69 -10.35
C MET A 130 11.35 -0.16 -11.27
N LEU A 131 12.49 0.21 -10.71
CA LEU A 131 13.63 0.71 -11.48
C LEU A 131 14.24 -0.37 -12.39
N ALA A 132 14.31 -1.62 -11.93
CA ALA A 132 14.75 -2.74 -12.75
C ALA A 132 13.89 -2.91 -14.01
N ARG A 133 12.56 -2.75 -13.89
CA ARG A 133 11.65 -2.75 -15.06
C ARG A 133 11.92 -1.58 -15.99
N LEU A 134 12.14 -0.40 -15.44
CA LEU A 134 12.40 0.82 -16.21
C LEU A 134 13.67 0.68 -17.08
N ILE A 135 14.73 0.03 -16.57
CA ILE A 135 15.99 -0.19 -17.29
C ILE A 135 15.99 -1.47 -18.15
N GLY A 136 14.81 -2.08 -18.38
CA GLY A 136 14.66 -3.23 -19.25
C GLY A 136 15.20 -4.56 -18.70
N LYS A 137 15.42 -4.64 -17.37
CA LYS A 137 15.73 -5.88 -16.63
C LYS A 137 14.51 -6.28 -15.77
N PRO A 138 13.43 -6.83 -16.36
CA PRO A 138 12.26 -7.20 -15.59
C PRO A 138 12.64 -8.26 -14.57
N MET A 139 12.68 -7.85 -13.33
CA MET A 139 12.73 -8.76 -12.20
C MET A 139 11.37 -9.47 -12.12
N ALA A 140 11.38 -10.75 -11.80
CA ALA A 140 10.14 -11.39 -11.42
C ALA A 140 9.55 -10.50 -10.31
N THR A 141 8.35 -9.99 -10.52
CA THR A 141 7.53 -9.57 -9.40
C THR A 141 7.67 -10.70 -8.38
N PRO A 142 7.82 -10.46 -7.06
CA PRO A 142 7.52 -11.52 -6.16
C PRO A 142 6.22 -12.06 -6.71
N GLN A 143 6.24 -13.27 -7.19
CA GLN A 143 5.02 -14.03 -7.25
C GLN A 143 4.60 -14.03 -5.76
N THR A 144 3.77 -13.07 -5.35
CA THR A 144 2.61 -13.52 -4.63
C THR A 144 2.24 -14.73 -5.44
N SER A 145 2.56 -15.91 -4.87
CA SER A 145 2.17 -17.20 -5.43
C SER A 145 0.88 -16.97 -6.17
N SER A 146 0.68 -17.56 -7.35
CA SER A 146 -0.54 -17.45 -8.15
C SER A 146 -1.72 -18.15 -7.44
N LEU A 147 -1.83 -17.97 -6.16
CA LEU A 147 -3.03 -17.95 -5.35
C LEU A 147 -3.79 -16.71 -5.82
N ALA A 148 -5.01 -16.90 -6.25
CA ALA A 148 -5.96 -15.82 -6.46
C ALA A 148 -5.76 -14.78 -5.34
N PRO A 149 -5.80 -13.46 -5.64
CA PRO A 149 -5.63 -12.44 -4.61
C PRO A 149 -6.53 -12.79 -3.43
N ALA A 150 -6.02 -12.61 -2.20
CA ALA A 150 -6.79 -12.93 -1.01
C ALA A 150 -8.18 -12.28 -1.09
N PRO A 151 -9.24 -12.93 -0.61
CA PRO A 151 -10.57 -12.35 -0.70
C PRO A 151 -10.61 -10.94 -0.13
N LEU A 152 -11.32 -10.02 -0.78
CA LEU A 152 -11.46 -8.63 -0.35
C LEU A 152 -12.83 -8.41 0.30
N ILE A 153 -12.85 -7.85 1.51
CA ILE A 153 -14.05 -7.35 2.14
C ILE A 153 -14.04 -5.84 2.05
N ALA A 154 -14.97 -5.30 1.27
CA ALA A 154 -15.19 -3.86 1.12
C ALA A 154 -16.38 -3.44 1.98
N ILE A 155 -16.17 -2.56 2.96
CA ILE A 155 -17.21 -2.13 3.91
C ILE A 155 -17.48 -0.65 3.75
N GLY A 156 -18.77 -0.27 3.62
CA GLY A 156 -19.24 1.11 3.60
C GLY A 156 -20.16 1.40 4.77
N CYS A 157 -19.97 2.51 5.47
CA CYS A 157 -20.79 2.90 6.61
C CYS A 157 -20.74 4.41 6.90
N SER A 158 -21.70 4.88 7.75
CA SER A 158 -21.80 6.29 8.14
C SER A 158 -22.25 6.42 9.60
N THR A 159 -23.37 7.05 9.88
CA THR A 159 -23.92 7.23 11.22
C THR A 159 -24.19 5.88 11.89
N GLY A 160 -23.60 5.66 13.08
CA GLY A 160 -23.59 4.36 13.79
C GLY A 160 -22.53 3.39 13.29
N GLY A 161 -21.85 3.71 12.19
CA GLY A 161 -20.80 2.89 11.56
C GLY A 161 -19.64 2.51 12.48
N PRO A 162 -19.05 3.42 13.25
CA PRO A 162 -17.96 3.07 14.17
C PRO A 162 -18.33 1.93 15.12
N ARG A 163 -19.53 1.96 15.71
CA ARG A 163 -20.00 0.89 16.59
C ARG A 163 -20.24 -0.41 15.84
N ALA A 164 -20.87 -0.34 14.67
CA ALA A 164 -21.12 -1.51 13.84
C ALA A 164 -19.81 -2.17 13.38
N LEU A 165 -18.80 -1.36 13.02
CA LEU A 165 -17.44 -1.85 12.71
C LEU A 165 -16.81 -2.56 13.90
N ALA A 166 -16.88 -1.97 15.10
CA ALA A 166 -16.36 -2.59 16.33
C ALA A 166 -17.04 -3.94 16.61
N ASP A 167 -18.37 -4.03 16.47
CA ASP A 167 -19.14 -5.26 16.69
C ASP A 167 -18.78 -6.37 15.69
N ILE A 168 -18.44 -6.05 14.45
CA ILE A 168 -18.01 -7.01 13.44
C ILE A 168 -16.53 -7.39 13.67
N LEU A 169 -15.63 -6.40 13.70
CA LEU A 169 -14.19 -6.60 13.68
C LEU A 169 -13.67 -7.29 14.95
N SER A 170 -14.27 -7.02 16.12
CA SER A 170 -13.91 -7.69 17.38
C SER A 170 -14.18 -9.20 17.40
N ARG A 171 -15.01 -9.70 16.48
CA ARG A 171 -15.34 -11.13 16.35
C ARG A 171 -14.50 -11.86 15.30
N LEU A 172 -13.66 -11.13 14.54
CA LEU A 172 -12.78 -11.72 13.54
C LEU A 172 -11.43 -12.10 14.18
N PRO A 173 -10.82 -13.23 13.81
CA PRO A 173 -9.54 -13.67 14.37
C PRO A 173 -8.37 -12.81 13.86
N ALA A 174 -7.28 -12.75 14.61
CA ALA A 174 -6.06 -12.02 14.24
C ALA A 174 -5.47 -12.42 12.88
N GLY A 175 -5.58 -13.71 12.52
CA GLY A 175 -5.11 -14.26 11.24
C GLY A 175 -6.21 -14.36 10.18
N PHE A 176 -7.20 -13.45 10.18
CA PHE A 176 -8.30 -13.49 9.23
C PHE A 176 -7.77 -13.42 7.77
N PRO A 177 -8.14 -14.39 6.91
CA PRO A 177 -7.47 -14.59 5.62
C PRO A 177 -7.81 -13.55 4.54
N SER A 178 -8.86 -12.74 4.76
CA SER A 178 -9.28 -11.72 3.80
C SER A 178 -8.70 -10.35 4.14
N ALA A 179 -8.45 -9.55 3.12
CA ALA A 179 -8.15 -8.14 3.28
C ALA A 179 -9.45 -7.36 3.58
N ILE A 180 -9.41 -6.41 4.50
CA ILE A 180 -10.59 -5.59 4.85
C ILE A 180 -10.28 -4.13 4.56
N VAL A 181 -11.12 -3.50 3.74
CA VAL A 181 -11.01 -2.07 3.42
C VAL A 181 -12.34 -1.39 3.74
N VAL A 182 -12.27 -0.31 4.50
CA VAL A 182 -13.43 0.39 5.06
C VAL A 182 -13.48 1.83 4.56
N VAL A 183 -14.65 2.25 4.08
CA VAL A 183 -15.03 3.64 3.89
C VAL A 183 -16.09 3.99 4.92
N GLN A 184 -15.70 4.77 5.92
CA GLN A 184 -16.58 5.38 6.92
C GLN A 184 -16.68 6.87 6.62
N HIS A 185 -17.90 7.41 6.54
CA HIS A 185 -18.09 8.85 6.44
C HIS A 185 -17.63 9.51 7.75
N VAL A 186 -16.40 9.96 7.76
CA VAL A 186 -15.79 10.66 8.90
C VAL A 186 -14.81 11.69 8.34
N ASP A 187 -14.73 12.84 8.98
CA ASP A 187 -13.72 13.84 8.61
C ASP A 187 -12.31 13.30 8.87
N SER A 188 -11.39 13.62 7.96
CA SER A 188 -10.00 13.15 8.02
C SER A 188 -9.31 13.44 9.36
N ALA A 189 -9.69 14.53 10.05
CA ALA A 189 -9.17 14.89 11.37
C ALA A 189 -9.47 13.83 12.45
N PHE A 190 -10.53 13.04 12.27
CA PHE A 190 -10.94 11.99 13.23
C PHE A 190 -10.55 10.58 12.80
N ALA A 191 -10.09 10.39 11.56
CA ALA A 191 -9.81 9.08 11.00
C ALA A 191 -8.75 8.30 11.78
N GLN A 192 -7.66 8.95 12.21
CA GLN A 192 -6.61 8.31 13.01
C GLN A 192 -7.16 7.87 14.37
N GLY A 193 -7.92 8.73 15.07
CA GLY A 193 -8.54 8.37 16.35
C GLY A 193 -9.50 7.19 16.23
N LEU A 194 -10.23 7.08 15.12
CA LEU A 194 -11.08 5.92 14.83
C LEU A 194 -10.25 4.64 14.62
N CYS A 195 -9.13 4.72 13.90
CA CYS A 195 -8.22 3.58 13.74
C CYS A 195 -7.67 3.11 15.09
N ASP A 196 -7.20 4.02 15.94
CA ASP A 196 -6.64 3.71 17.25
C ASP A 196 -7.69 3.09 18.18
N TRP A 197 -8.90 3.64 18.17
CA TRP A 197 -10.02 3.12 18.95
C TRP A 197 -10.42 1.71 18.50
N LEU A 198 -10.61 1.48 17.19
CA LEU A 198 -10.94 0.15 16.66
C LEU A 198 -9.81 -0.86 16.93
N THR A 199 -8.55 -0.47 16.82
CA THR A 199 -7.40 -1.33 17.15
C THR A 199 -7.44 -1.77 18.61
N SER A 200 -7.90 -0.93 19.53
CA SER A 200 -8.02 -1.30 20.94
C SER A 200 -9.11 -2.36 21.24
N LEU A 201 -10.05 -2.55 20.31
CA LEU A 201 -11.18 -3.47 20.43
C LEU A 201 -11.05 -4.75 19.61
N CYS A 202 -10.14 -4.77 18.64
CA CYS A 202 -10.04 -5.84 17.63
C CYS A 202 -8.72 -6.60 17.77
N LEU A 203 -8.69 -7.85 17.29
CA LEU A 203 -7.46 -8.65 17.24
C LEU A 203 -6.57 -8.32 16.04
N MET A 204 -7.11 -7.64 15.03
CA MET A 204 -6.37 -7.17 13.87
C MET A 204 -6.03 -5.69 14.02
N PRO A 205 -4.86 -5.24 13.57
CA PRO A 205 -4.52 -3.81 13.52
C PRO A 205 -5.46 -3.09 12.54
N VAL A 206 -5.91 -1.90 12.91
CA VAL A 206 -6.67 -0.99 12.05
C VAL A 206 -5.78 0.21 11.77
N SER A 207 -5.58 0.54 10.49
CA SER A 207 -4.70 1.63 10.08
C SER A 207 -5.27 2.42 8.91
N PRO A 208 -4.85 3.66 8.70
CA PRO A 208 -5.14 4.38 7.48
C PRO A 208 -4.67 3.62 6.24
N VAL A 209 -5.41 3.76 5.13
CA VAL A 209 -5.02 3.19 3.84
C VAL A 209 -3.63 3.68 3.43
N ARG A 210 -2.77 2.75 3.00
CA ARG A 210 -1.48 3.06 2.38
C ARG A 210 -1.64 3.26 0.89
N VAL A 211 -1.39 4.46 0.43
CA VAL A 211 -1.43 4.80 -1.01
C VAL A 211 -0.36 4.00 -1.76
N GLY A 212 -0.76 3.39 -2.89
CA GLY A 212 0.12 2.60 -3.73
C GLY A 212 0.40 1.18 -3.23
N ALA A 213 -0.23 0.75 -2.12
CA ALA A 213 -0.18 -0.63 -1.63
C ALA A 213 -1.49 -1.38 -1.97
N PRO A 214 -1.43 -2.70 -2.25
CA PRO A 214 -2.62 -3.52 -2.38
C PRO A 214 -3.26 -3.78 -1.00
N PRO A 215 -4.58 -4.10 -0.95
CA PRO A 215 -5.20 -4.63 0.25
C PRO A 215 -4.47 -5.88 0.77
N SER A 216 -4.27 -5.98 2.07
CA SER A 216 -3.50 -7.07 2.68
C SER A 216 -4.31 -7.81 3.74
N PRO A 217 -4.27 -9.16 3.80
CA PRO A 217 -4.91 -9.96 4.85
C PRO A 217 -4.38 -9.64 6.25
N GLY A 218 -5.23 -9.81 7.26
CA GLY A 218 -4.85 -9.62 8.66
C GLY A 218 -4.73 -8.17 9.11
N VAL A 219 -5.09 -7.21 8.24
CA VAL A 219 -5.10 -5.77 8.53
C VAL A 219 -6.42 -5.18 8.06
N VAL A 220 -6.98 -4.27 8.84
CA VAL A 220 -8.11 -3.44 8.43
C VAL A 220 -7.59 -2.08 7.98
N GLN A 221 -7.89 -1.71 6.75
CA GLN A 221 -7.46 -0.43 6.17
C GLN A 221 -8.66 0.54 6.08
N LEU A 222 -8.54 1.71 6.69
CA LEU A 222 -9.60 2.73 6.74
C LEU A 222 -9.26 3.91 5.82
N ALA A 223 -10.24 4.38 5.04
CA ALA A 223 -10.11 5.65 4.31
C ALA A 223 -9.92 6.80 5.30
N ALA A 224 -8.87 7.60 5.13
CA ALA A 224 -8.43 8.59 6.13
C ALA A 224 -8.17 9.98 5.55
N THR A 225 -8.68 10.28 4.36
CA THR A 225 -8.60 11.61 3.75
C THR A 225 -9.98 12.09 3.36
N ASN A 226 -10.12 13.39 3.04
CA ASN A 226 -11.34 13.95 2.50
C ASN A 226 -11.45 13.80 0.97
N ASP A 227 -10.65 12.90 0.37
CA ASP A 227 -10.74 12.47 -1.02
C ASP A 227 -11.38 11.08 -1.11
N HIS A 228 -11.85 10.70 -2.29
CA HIS A 228 -12.41 9.39 -2.53
C HIS A 228 -11.34 8.32 -2.49
N LEU A 229 -11.53 7.29 -1.67
CA LEU A 229 -10.73 6.08 -1.76
C LEU A 229 -11.08 5.32 -3.05
N VAL A 230 -10.08 4.89 -3.80
CA VAL A 230 -10.25 4.13 -5.04
C VAL A 230 -9.31 2.93 -5.11
N MET A 231 -9.81 1.86 -5.70
CA MET A 231 -8.98 0.77 -6.22
C MET A 231 -8.45 1.18 -7.59
N ARG A 232 -7.14 1.04 -7.82
CA ARG A 232 -6.50 1.33 -9.11
C ARG A 232 -6.41 0.10 -10.00
N ALA A 233 -6.16 0.31 -11.28
CA ALA A 233 -6.05 -0.76 -12.28
C ALA A 233 -4.93 -1.77 -12.00
N ASP A 234 -3.91 -1.39 -11.23
CA ASP A 234 -2.82 -2.26 -10.78
C ASP A 234 -3.12 -3.04 -9.49
N GLY A 235 -4.36 -2.92 -8.96
CA GLY A 235 -4.79 -3.57 -7.72
C GLY A 235 -4.35 -2.87 -6.44
N THR A 236 -3.78 -1.67 -6.53
CA THR A 236 -3.39 -0.86 -5.36
C THR A 236 -4.50 0.10 -4.94
N LEU A 237 -4.46 0.54 -3.68
CA LEU A 237 -5.35 1.58 -3.16
C LEU A 237 -4.75 2.97 -3.39
N GLY A 238 -5.61 3.96 -3.62
CA GLY A 238 -5.24 5.35 -3.77
C GLY A 238 -6.38 6.30 -3.46
N TYR A 239 -6.10 7.59 -3.53
CA TYR A 239 -7.11 8.62 -3.36
C TYR A 239 -7.28 9.42 -4.65
N SER A 240 -8.49 9.96 -4.87
CA SER A 240 -8.88 10.79 -6.00
C SER A 240 -9.84 11.89 -5.56
N GLU A 241 -9.67 13.08 -6.08
CA GLU A 241 -10.65 14.16 -5.91
C GLU A 241 -11.91 13.96 -6.79
N ASP A 242 -11.78 13.17 -7.86
CA ASP A 242 -12.87 12.89 -8.77
C ASP A 242 -13.69 11.65 -8.35
N PRO A 243 -15.01 11.69 -8.57
CA PRO A 243 -15.81 12.76 -9.16
C PRO A 243 -16.17 13.89 -8.16
N VAL A 244 -15.83 15.13 -8.49
CA VAL A 244 -16.05 16.31 -7.62
C VAL A 244 -17.54 16.52 -7.26
N ALA A 245 -18.44 16.02 -8.11
CA ALA A 245 -19.90 16.17 -7.92
C ALA A 245 -20.51 15.27 -6.83
N GLU A 246 -19.76 14.26 -6.34
CA GLU A 246 -20.25 13.40 -5.26
C GLU A 246 -20.28 14.18 -3.93
N PRO A 247 -21.44 14.17 -3.21
CA PRO A 247 -21.62 14.99 -2.02
C PRO A 247 -20.86 14.48 -0.79
N PHE A 248 -20.53 13.19 -0.76
CA PHE A 248 -19.79 12.56 0.34
C PHE A 248 -18.34 12.35 -0.04
N ARG A 249 -17.41 12.71 0.84
CA ARG A 249 -15.97 12.53 0.67
C ARG A 249 -15.35 12.00 1.96
N PRO A 250 -14.83 10.75 1.93
CA PRO A 250 -14.88 9.76 0.84
C PRO A 250 -16.29 9.24 0.55
N SER A 251 -16.60 8.86 -0.71
CA SER A 251 -17.84 8.21 -1.09
C SER A 251 -17.68 6.68 -1.11
N VAL A 252 -18.65 5.97 -0.55
CA VAL A 252 -18.75 4.51 -0.57
C VAL A 252 -19.05 4.01 -1.99
N ASP A 253 -19.91 4.70 -2.73
CA ASP A 253 -20.24 4.36 -4.12
C ASP A 253 -18.97 4.37 -4.99
N VAL A 254 -18.16 5.43 -4.92
CA VAL A 254 -16.91 5.57 -5.70
C VAL A 254 -15.92 4.44 -5.37
N PHE A 255 -15.77 4.12 -4.09
CA PHE A 255 -14.89 3.03 -3.67
C PHE A 255 -15.39 1.68 -4.21
N PHE A 256 -16.65 1.33 -3.99
CA PHE A 256 -17.22 0.05 -4.42
C PHE A 256 -17.22 -0.10 -5.95
N GLU A 257 -17.53 0.96 -6.70
CA GLU A 257 -17.46 0.95 -8.17
C GLU A 257 -16.03 0.73 -8.68
N SER A 258 -15.03 1.33 -8.02
CA SER A 258 -13.62 1.11 -8.36
C SER A 258 -13.16 -0.32 -8.07
N VAL A 259 -13.60 -0.89 -6.95
CA VAL A 259 -13.35 -2.30 -6.60
C VAL A 259 -14.01 -3.23 -7.63
N ALA A 260 -15.28 -3.00 -7.97
CA ALA A 260 -15.99 -3.79 -8.98
C ALA A 260 -15.28 -3.78 -10.36
N ARG A 261 -14.59 -2.68 -10.68
CA ARG A 261 -13.89 -2.51 -11.96
C ARG A 261 -12.50 -3.14 -11.98
N TYR A 262 -11.76 -3.08 -10.88
CA TYR A 262 -10.31 -3.35 -10.91
C TYR A 262 -9.85 -4.50 -10.02
N TRP A 263 -10.69 -4.99 -9.09
CA TRP A 263 -10.32 -6.14 -8.27
C TRP A 263 -10.57 -7.45 -9.01
N ASN A 264 -9.50 -8.22 -9.24
CA ASN A 264 -9.56 -9.47 -9.99
C ASN A 264 -9.74 -10.73 -9.11
N GLY A 265 -9.93 -10.55 -7.80
CA GLY A 265 -10.13 -11.63 -6.83
C GLY A 265 -11.60 -11.79 -6.42
N THR A 266 -11.87 -12.79 -5.59
CA THR A 266 -13.15 -12.92 -4.91
C THR A 266 -13.32 -11.86 -3.83
N GLY A 267 -14.56 -11.58 -3.40
CA GLY A 267 -14.78 -10.63 -2.34
C GLY A 267 -16.23 -10.52 -1.87
N VAL A 268 -16.39 -9.74 -0.81
CA VAL A 268 -17.68 -9.42 -0.20
C VAL A 268 -17.83 -7.91 -0.07
N GLY A 269 -18.92 -7.36 -0.60
CA GLY A 269 -19.34 -5.99 -0.34
C GLY A 269 -20.29 -5.95 0.85
N VAL A 270 -20.04 -5.08 1.82
CA VAL A 270 -20.88 -4.92 3.02
C VAL A 270 -21.30 -3.46 3.15
N ILE A 271 -22.60 -3.22 3.28
CA ILE A 271 -23.13 -1.90 3.60
C ILE A 271 -23.80 -1.92 4.97
N LEU A 272 -23.34 -1.03 5.85
CA LEU A 272 -23.80 -0.94 7.22
C LEU A 272 -24.61 0.32 7.44
N THR A 273 -25.09 0.47 8.67
CA THR A 273 -25.85 1.63 9.16
C THR A 273 -25.27 2.95 8.65
N GLY A 274 -26.14 3.86 8.24
CA GLY A 274 -25.76 5.18 7.76
C GLY A 274 -26.93 5.94 7.18
N MET A 275 -26.82 7.27 7.17
CA MET A 275 -27.82 8.14 6.58
C MET A 275 -27.60 8.25 5.07
N GLY A 276 -28.68 8.37 4.30
CA GLY A 276 -28.63 8.62 2.86
C GLY A 276 -28.65 7.36 2.02
N ARG A 277 -27.98 7.41 0.85
CA ARG A 277 -28.04 6.35 -0.18
C ARG A 277 -26.65 5.98 -0.72
N ASP A 278 -25.59 6.63 -0.25
CA ASP A 278 -24.24 6.38 -0.72
C ASP A 278 -23.85 4.90 -0.45
N GLY A 279 -23.18 4.28 -1.40
CA GLY A 279 -22.82 2.87 -1.39
C GLY A 279 -23.85 1.91 -2.01
N ALA A 280 -25.10 2.35 -2.24
CA ALA A 280 -26.13 1.48 -2.81
C ALA A 280 -25.86 1.13 -4.28
N ARG A 281 -25.43 2.11 -5.09
CA ARG A 281 -25.04 1.91 -6.51
C ARG A 281 -23.77 1.09 -6.60
N GLY A 282 -22.77 1.42 -5.77
CA GLY A 282 -21.51 0.70 -5.72
C GLY A 282 -21.68 -0.75 -5.27
N LEU A 283 -22.56 -1.02 -4.29
CA LEU A 283 -22.87 -2.39 -3.88
C LEU A 283 -23.54 -3.18 -5.03
N LEU A 284 -24.39 -2.53 -5.82
CA LEU A 284 -24.96 -3.16 -7.02
C LEU A 284 -23.88 -3.44 -8.08
N ALA A 285 -22.91 -2.55 -8.23
CA ALA A 285 -21.78 -2.78 -9.12
C ALA A 285 -20.94 -3.98 -8.67
N LEU A 286 -20.65 -4.10 -7.38
CA LEU A 286 -19.97 -5.27 -6.79
C LEU A 286 -20.76 -6.56 -7.05
N LYS A 287 -22.09 -6.55 -6.81
CA LYS A 287 -22.94 -7.72 -7.08
C LYS A 287 -22.88 -8.16 -8.55
N ARG A 288 -22.93 -7.20 -9.48
CA ARG A 288 -22.81 -7.47 -10.93
C ARG A 288 -21.42 -7.98 -11.33
N ALA A 289 -20.40 -7.61 -10.59
CA ALA A 289 -19.03 -8.11 -10.75
C ALA A 289 -18.80 -9.49 -10.09
N GLY A 290 -19.83 -10.10 -9.49
CA GLY A 290 -19.76 -11.43 -8.90
C GLY A 290 -19.37 -11.46 -7.42
N PHE A 291 -19.35 -10.33 -6.75
CA PHE A 291 -19.12 -10.29 -5.30
C PHE A 291 -20.38 -10.74 -4.56
N ARG A 292 -20.16 -11.43 -3.45
CA ARG A 292 -21.21 -11.60 -2.42
C ARG A 292 -21.51 -10.23 -1.81
N THR A 293 -22.79 -9.91 -1.57
CA THR A 293 -23.17 -8.57 -1.07
C THR A 293 -24.10 -8.69 0.12
N ILE A 294 -23.78 -7.97 1.19
CA ILE A 294 -24.48 -8.01 2.47
C ILE A 294 -24.94 -6.59 2.84
N ALA A 295 -26.17 -6.44 3.28
CA ALA A 295 -26.68 -5.25 3.94
C ALA A 295 -27.06 -5.54 5.39
N GLN A 296 -26.73 -4.62 6.30
CA GLN A 296 -27.23 -4.68 7.67
C GLN A 296 -28.75 -4.54 7.67
N ASP A 297 -29.44 -5.28 8.54
CA ASP A 297 -30.89 -5.21 8.67
C ASP A 297 -31.37 -3.91 9.34
N GLU A 298 -32.69 -3.70 9.32
CA GLU A 298 -33.32 -2.53 9.93
C GLU A 298 -33.24 -2.55 11.46
N GLN A 299 -33.40 -3.72 12.08
CA GLN A 299 -33.53 -3.84 13.53
C GLN A 299 -32.23 -3.49 14.27
N THR A 300 -31.09 -3.80 13.67
CA THR A 300 -29.77 -3.53 14.28
C THR A 300 -29.11 -2.25 13.75
N SER A 301 -29.67 -1.62 12.71
CA SER A 301 -29.15 -0.35 12.17
C SER A 301 -29.51 0.83 13.06
N VAL A 302 -28.53 1.67 13.43
CA VAL A 302 -28.78 2.94 14.12
C VAL A 302 -29.56 3.90 13.20
N VAL A 303 -29.17 3.94 11.92
CA VAL A 303 -29.87 4.66 10.85
C VAL A 303 -29.99 3.74 9.64
N PHE A 304 -31.22 3.33 9.33
CA PHE A 304 -31.51 2.42 8.22
C PHE A 304 -31.72 3.19 6.90
N GLY A 305 -30.70 3.98 6.49
CA GLY A 305 -30.72 4.74 5.23
C GLY A 305 -29.93 4.06 4.12
N MET A 306 -28.62 3.96 4.27
CA MET A 306 -27.71 3.33 3.31
C MET A 306 -28.09 1.85 3.06
N PRO A 307 -28.29 1.01 4.09
CA PRO A 307 -28.71 -0.38 3.87
C PRO A 307 -30.05 -0.48 3.17
N ARG A 308 -31.04 0.33 3.58
CA ARG A 308 -32.35 0.37 2.95
C ARG A 308 -32.25 0.69 1.45
N ALA A 309 -31.48 1.71 1.10
CA ALA A 309 -31.29 2.10 -0.30
C ALA A 309 -30.66 0.97 -1.13
N ALA A 310 -29.71 0.23 -0.56
CA ALA A 310 -29.11 -0.92 -1.21
C ALA A 310 -30.08 -2.08 -1.39
N ILE A 311 -30.93 -2.34 -0.39
CA ILE A 311 -31.96 -3.38 -0.45
C ILE A 311 -33.03 -3.02 -1.50
N GLU A 312 -33.55 -1.78 -1.48
CA GLU A 312 -34.53 -1.29 -2.45
C GLU A 312 -34.01 -1.36 -3.89
N LEU A 313 -32.70 -1.16 -4.09
CA LEU A 313 -32.04 -1.26 -5.40
C LEU A 313 -31.76 -2.71 -5.82
N GLY A 314 -32.02 -3.68 -4.95
CA GLY A 314 -31.69 -5.09 -5.21
C GLY A 314 -30.17 -5.37 -5.18
N ALA A 315 -29.38 -4.50 -4.55
CA ALA A 315 -27.95 -4.62 -4.47
C ALA A 315 -27.48 -5.65 -3.43
N ALA A 316 -28.21 -5.79 -2.32
CA ALA A 316 -27.92 -6.77 -1.28
C ALA A 316 -28.40 -8.18 -1.70
N ALA A 317 -27.53 -9.18 -1.64
CA ALA A 317 -27.90 -10.58 -1.77
C ALA A 317 -28.36 -11.16 -0.44
N GLU A 318 -27.82 -10.65 0.65
CA GLU A 318 -28.14 -11.05 2.01
C GLU A 318 -28.46 -9.82 2.88
N ILE A 319 -29.43 -9.97 3.77
CA ILE A 319 -29.78 -8.97 4.76
C ILE A 319 -29.59 -9.64 6.12
N LEU A 320 -28.66 -9.12 6.93
CA LEU A 320 -28.24 -9.75 8.17
C LEU A 320 -28.27 -8.77 9.34
N PRO A 321 -28.65 -9.25 10.54
CA PRO A 321 -28.40 -8.48 11.75
C PRO A 321 -26.90 -8.33 12.00
N ILE A 322 -26.51 -7.31 12.75
CA ILE A 322 -25.09 -6.96 12.95
C ILE A 322 -24.25 -8.13 13.48
N GLU A 323 -24.81 -8.93 14.41
CA GLU A 323 -24.15 -10.10 14.99
C GLU A 323 -24.00 -11.27 14.00
N GLY A 324 -24.77 -11.29 12.93
CA GLY A 324 -24.73 -12.30 11.87
C GLY A 324 -23.67 -12.01 10.80
N ILE A 325 -23.19 -10.76 10.68
CA ILE A 325 -22.27 -10.36 9.61
C ILE A 325 -20.88 -10.99 9.79
N ALA A 326 -20.28 -10.92 10.99
CA ALA A 326 -18.96 -11.52 11.23
C ALA A 326 -18.93 -13.04 10.97
N PRO A 327 -19.89 -13.86 11.46
CA PRO A 327 -19.99 -15.28 11.09
C PRO A 327 -20.14 -15.49 9.57
N ALA A 328 -20.93 -14.67 8.89
CA ALA A 328 -21.12 -14.75 7.45
C ALA A 328 -19.83 -14.46 6.66
N LEU A 329 -18.97 -13.54 7.16
CA LEU A 329 -17.67 -13.25 6.59
C LEU A 329 -16.63 -14.35 6.82
N GLN A 330 -16.77 -15.14 7.90
CA GLN A 330 -15.89 -16.27 8.23
C GLN A 330 -16.24 -17.53 7.45
N ALA A 331 -17.49 -17.67 7.02
CA ALA A 331 -17.99 -18.86 6.31
C ALA A 331 -17.69 -18.85 4.79
N GLY A 332 -17.24 -17.76 4.24
CA GLY A 332 -16.94 -17.56 2.81
C GLY A 332 -15.52 -17.22 2.58
#